data_9b9dff295ae4d04e47538b236126cc50
#
_entry.id   9b9dff295ae4d04e47538b236126cc50
#
_cell.length_a   1.000
_cell.length_b   1.000
_cell.length_c   1.000
_cell.angle_alpha   90.00
_cell.angle_beta   90.00
_cell.angle_gamma   90.00
#
_symmetry.space_group_name_H-M   'P 1'
#
loop_
_entity.id
_entity.type
_entity.pdbx_description
1 polymer ?
#
loop_
_entity_poly.entity_id
_entity_poly.type
_entity_poly.pdbx_seq_one_letter_code
_entity_poly.pdbx_strand_id
1 'polypeptide(L)'
;MAILAIDTSTIVSGAAIVQKDKLVAEIIMQLKLPQSEVLLGHVQDVLKIAHMDKSDLTGVAISIGPGSFTGLRIGLATAKMLSYALSIPVVAVSSLEAMAYHYPVPGVYVASVLDAQKSNAYFALYEWNGKDFDEKKQTCVMDF
;
A
#
# COMPACT_ATOMS: atom_id res chain seq x y z
N MET A 1 16.56 4.73 -8.43
CA MET A 1 15.23 5.18 -8.00
C MET A 1 14.85 4.35 -6.79
N ALA A 2 14.58 4.99 -5.65
CA ALA A 2 14.11 4.34 -4.43
C ALA A 2 12.74 4.88 -4.06
N ILE A 3 11.77 4.00 -3.88
CA ILE A 3 10.38 4.32 -3.54
C ILE A 3 10.09 3.85 -2.12
N LEU A 4 9.55 4.74 -1.31
CA LEU A 4 8.92 4.36 -0.05
C LEU A 4 7.47 3.99 -0.32
N ALA A 5 7.09 2.77 -0.03
CA ALA A 5 5.70 2.31 -0.06
C ALA A 5 5.11 2.32 1.35
N ILE A 6 3.88 2.80 1.49
CA ILE A 6 3.14 2.85 2.76
C ILE A 6 1.76 2.22 2.55
N ASP A 7 1.38 1.34 3.46
CA ASP A 7 0.02 0.80 3.53
C ASP A 7 -0.52 0.89 4.96
N THR A 8 -1.70 1.48 5.07
CA THR A 8 -2.47 1.63 6.31
C THR A 8 -3.95 1.31 6.07
N SER A 9 -4.24 0.58 5.00
CA SER A 9 -5.61 0.26 4.57
C SER A 9 -6.33 -0.73 5.48
N THR A 10 -5.60 -1.44 6.34
CA THR A 10 -6.13 -2.43 7.29
C THR A 10 -5.71 -2.13 8.74
N ILE A 11 -5.97 -3.06 9.65
CA ILE A 11 -5.44 -3.00 11.02
C ILE A 11 -3.92 -3.22 11.09
N VAL A 12 -3.36 -3.74 10.01
CA VAL A 12 -1.91 -3.88 9.83
C VAL A 12 -1.39 -2.63 9.15
N SER A 13 -0.30 -2.08 9.63
CA SER A 13 0.44 -1.01 8.95
C SER A 13 1.74 -1.54 8.39
N GLY A 14 2.09 -1.09 7.19
CA GLY A 14 3.32 -1.49 6.51
C GLY A 14 4.07 -0.29 5.94
N ALA A 15 5.40 -0.40 5.94
CA ALA A 15 6.30 0.48 5.21
C ALA A 15 7.38 -0.37 4.54
N ALA A 16 7.67 -0.08 3.27
CA ALA A 16 8.67 -0.82 2.50
C ALA A 16 9.52 0.11 1.64
N ILE A 17 10.76 -0.27 1.40
CA ILE A 17 11.65 0.39 0.43
C ILE A 17 11.81 -0.54 -0.77
N VAL A 18 11.49 -0.02 -1.95
CA VAL A 18 11.67 -0.70 -3.22
C VAL A 18 12.70 0.07 -4.04
N GLN A 19 13.71 -0.62 -4.56
CA GLN A 19 14.74 -0.03 -5.42
C GLN A 19 15.04 -0.95 -6.60
N LYS A 20 15.02 -0.40 -7.83
CA LYS A 20 15.27 -1.17 -9.06
C LYS A 20 14.40 -2.44 -9.13
N ASP A 21 13.10 -2.30 -8.87
CA ASP A 21 12.09 -3.36 -8.87
C ASP A 21 12.35 -4.51 -7.88
N LYS A 22 13.15 -4.24 -6.85
CA LYS A 22 13.44 -5.18 -5.77
C LYS A 22 13.03 -4.61 -4.43
N LEU A 23 12.41 -5.44 -3.60
CA LEU A 23 12.20 -5.15 -2.19
C LEU A 23 13.56 -5.13 -1.49
N VAL A 24 13.90 -3.99 -0.88
CA VAL A 24 15.14 -3.80 -0.12
C VAL A 24 14.91 -4.06 1.36
N ALA A 25 13.84 -3.49 1.91
CA ALA A 25 13.45 -3.66 3.29
C ALA A 25 11.94 -3.48 3.44
N GLU A 26 11.35 -4.16 4.40
CA GLU A 26 9.93 -4.08 4.72
C GLU A 26 9.72 -4.22 6.22
N ILE A 27 8.77 -3.46 6.74
CA ILE A 27 8.23 -3.59 8.09
C ILE A 27 6.73 -3.74 7.98
N ILE A 28 6.20 -4.81 8.55
CA ILE A 28 4.76 -5.06 8.66
C ILE A 28 4.44 -5.27 10.12
N MET A 29 3.54 -4.47 10.68
CA MET A 29 3.19 -4.55 12.09
C MET A 29 1.69 -4.44 12.31
N GLN A 30 1.21 -5.28 13.22
CA GLN A 30 -0.13 -5.18 13.81
C GLN A 30 0.02 -4.84 15.29
N LEU A 31 -0.07 -3.55 15.60
CA LEU A 31 0.06 -3.05 16.96
C LEU A 31 -1.30 -2.64 17.51
N LYS A 32 -1.46 -2.73 18.83
CA LYS A 32 -2.64 -2.18 19.54
C LYS A 32 -2.58 -0.65 19.71
N LEU A 33 -1.57 -0.01 19.14
CA LEU A 33 -1.38 1.45 19.18
C LEU A 33 -2.02 2.10 17.94
N PRO A 34 -2.46 3.35 18.05
CA PRO A 34 -2.95 4.11 16.91
C PRO A 34 -1.88 4.22 15.81
N GLN A 35 -2.24 3.98 14.57
CA GLN A 35 -1.31 4.07 13.43
C GLN A 35 -0.65 5.46 13.31
N SER A 36 -1.34 6.52 13.75
CA SER A 36 -0.81 7.89 13.78
C SER A 36 0.42 8.05 14.67
N GLU A 37 0.57 7.21 15.69
CA GLU A 37 1.70 7.26 16.62
C GLU A 37 2.91 6.46 16.15
N VAL A 38 2.68 5.43 15.32
CA VAL A 38 3.72 4.44 14.99
C VAL A 38 4.21 4.54 13.55
N LEU A 39 3.42 5.08 12.62
CA LEU A 39 3.72 5.02 11.18
C LEU A 39 5.04 5.72 10.82
N LEU A 40 5.31 6.90 11.38
CA LEU A 40 6.59 7.58 11.12
C LEU A 40 7.78 6.83 11.70
N GLY A 41 7.60 6.14 12.82
CA GLY A 41 8.60 5.22 13.36
C GLY A 41 8.91 4.09 12.39
N HIS A 42 7.88 3.46 11.80
CA HIS A 42 8.06 2.40 10.79
C HIS A 42 8.83 2.92 9.56
N VAL A 43 8.52 4.15 9.10
CA VAL A 43 9.25 4.79 7.99
C VAL A 43 10.73 4.99 8.35
N GLN A 44 11.02 5.46 9.55
CA GLN A 44 12.41 5.64 10.01
C GLN A 44 13.15 4.31 10.13
N ASP A 45 12.50 3.29 10.67
CA ASP A 45 13.09 1.99 10.89
C ASP A 45 13.33 1.23 9.58
N VAL A 46 12.39 1.30 8.61
CA VAL A 46 12.61 0.68 7.30
C VAL A 46 13.76 1.33 6.53
N LEU A 47 13.93 2.65 6.65
CA LEU A 47 15.08 3.35 6.08
C LEU A 47 16.41 2.91 6.73
N LYS A 48 16.44 2.78 8.06
CA LYS A 48 17.63 2.25 8.78
C LYS A 48 17.98 0.83 8.34
N ILE A 49 16.98 -0.06 8.23
CA ILE A 49 17.17 -1.45 7.78
C ILE A 49 17.69 -1.47 6.34
N ALA A 50 17.19 -0.59 5.49
CA ALA A 50 17.65 -0.44 4.11
C ALA A 50 19.04 0.20 3.99
N HIS A 51 19.63 0.70 5.08
CA HIS A 51 20.84 1.52 5.10
C HIS A 51 20.76 2.73 4.17
N MET A 52 19.60 3.43 4.20
CA MET A 52 19.29 4.57 3.34
C MET A 52 18.88 5.79 4.17
N ASP A 53 19.19 6.96 3.63
CA ASP A 53 18.69 8.22 4.15
C ASP A 53 17.39 8.65 3.41
N LYS A 54 16.60 9.51 4.05
CA LYS A 54 15.38 10.08 3.45
C LYS A 54 15.65 10.84 2.14
N SER A 55 16.86 11.37 1.96
CA SER A 55 17.31 12.06 0.75
C SER A 55 17.52 11.12 -0.45
N ASP A 56 17.63 9.82 -0.21
CA ASP A 56 17.77 8.81 -1.27
C ASP A 56 16.42 8.46 -1.92
N LEU A 57 15.32 8.84 -1.26
CA LEU A 57 13.98 8.60 -1.76
C LEU A 57 13.68 9.47 -2.98
N THR A 58 13.09 8.87 -4.00
CA THR A 58 12.69 9.52 -5.24
C THR A 58 11.18 9.55 -5.45
N GLY A 59 10.42 8.95 -4.57
CA GLY A 59 8.95 8.94 -4.58
C GLY A 59 8.36 8.20 -3.39
N VAL A 60 7.06 8.43 -3.16
CA VAL A 60 6.25 7.73 -2.17
C VAL A 60 5.08 7.06 -2.85
N ALA A 61 4.88 5.77 -2.64
CA ALA A 61 3.67 5.04 -3.00
C ALA A 61 2.78 4.90 -1.76
N ILE A 62 1.48 5.13 -1.93
CA ILE A 62 0.51 5.06 -0.82
C ILE A 62 -0.73 4.29 -1.24
N SER A 63 -1.16 3.35 -0.41
CA SER A 63 -2.46 2.70 -0.55
C SER A 63 -3.58 3.71 -0.33
N ILE A 64 -4.46 3.87 -1.33
CA ILE A 64 -5.61 4.79 -1.27
C ILE A 64 -6.93 4.10 -0.95
N GLY A 65 -6.89 2.80 -0.65
CA GLY A 65 -8.08 2.01 -0.39
C GLY A 65 -8.55 1.17 -1.58
N PRO A 66 -9.69 0.50 -1.39
CA PRO A 66 -10.56 0.55 -0.21
C PRO A 66 -9.93 -0.02 1.06
N GLY A 67 -10.51 0.33 2.23
CA GLY A 67 -10.04 -0.16 3.52
C GLY A 67 -10.46 0.71 4.71
N SER A 68 -9.70 0.65 5.79
CA SER A 68 -9.91 1.42 7.01
C SER A 68 -9.91 2.93 6.74
N PHE A 69 -11.03 3.59 6.95
CA PHE A 69 -11.17 5.03 6.72
C PHE A 69 -10.16 5.87 7.53
N THR A 70 -9.97 5.53 8.80
CA THR A 70 -9.01 6.23 9.66
C THR A 70 -7.58 5.93 9.22
N GLY A 71 -7.26 4.67 8.95
CA GLY A 71 -5.93 4.27 8.49
C GLY A 71 -5.53 4.96 7.19
N LEU A 72 -6.41 4.92 6.18
CA LEU A 72 -6.17 5.57 4.88
C LEU A 72 -5.88 7.07 5.01
N ARG A 73 -6.59 7.77 5.91
CA ARG A 73 -6.34 9.20 6.16
C ARG A 73 -4.97 9.45 6.78
N ILE A 74 -4.58 8.63 7.75
CA ILE A 74 -3.27 8.73 8.40
C ILE A 74 -2.15 8.47 7.38
N GLY A 75 -2.25 7.38 6.60
CA GLY A 75 -1.28 7.05 5.57
C GLY A 75 -1.15 8.13 4.51
N LEU A 76 -2.28 8.61 3.99
CA LEU A 76 -2.31 9.65 2.95
C LEU A 76 -1.74 10.97 3.46
N ALA A 77 -2.06 11.39 4.69
CA ALA A 77 -1.50 12.59 5.30
C ALA A 77 0.03 12.47 5.46
N THR A 78 0.50 11.31 5.93
CA THR A 78 1.94 11.02 6.08
C THR A 78 2.65 11.03 4.73
N ALA A 79 2.09 10.37 3.70
CA ALA A 79 2.68 10.34 2.36
C ALA A 79 2.76 11.74 1.73
N LYS A 80 1.71 12.55 1.86
CA LYS A 80 1.69 13.95 1.38
C LYS A 80 2.71 14.81 2.12
N MET A 81 2.80 14.67 3.44
CA MET A 81 3.79 15.41 4.24
C MET A 81 5.22 15.07 3.81
N LEU A 82 5.54 13.78 3.64
CA LEU A 82 6.85 13.33 3.19
C LEU A 82 7.16 13.83 1.77
N SER A 83 6.21 13.70 0.85
CA SER A 83 6.33 14.22 -0.52
C SER A 83 6.63 15.71 -0.54
N TYR A 84 5.89 16.50 0.21
CA TYR A 84 6.10 17.93 0.30
C TYR A 84 7.46 18.28 0.91
N ALA A 85 7.81 17.65 2.04
CA ALA A 85 9.06 17.93 2.75
C ALA A 85 10.31 17.54 1.96
N LEU A 86 10.22 16.49 1.13
CA LEU A 86 11.33 15.98 0.35
C LEU A 86 11.28 16.43 -1.13
N SER A 87 10.24 17.14 -1.54
CA SER A 87 10.00 17.56 -2.93
C SER A 87 10.01 16.38 -3.92
N ILE A 88 9.39 15.26 -3.55
CA ILE A 88 9.30 14.03 -4.35
C ILE A 88 7.83 13.69 -4.66
N PRO A 89 7.52 13.01 -5.78
CA PRO A 89 6.15 12.68 -6.15
C PRO A 89 5.50 11.64 -5.23
N VAL A 90 4.14 11.66 -5.19
CA VAL A 90 3.32 10.61 -4.57
C VAL A 90 2.58 9.85 -5.67
N VAL A 91 2.55 8.53 -5.56
CA VAL A 91 1.76 7.63 -6.41
C VAL A 91 0.70 6.95 -5.57
N ALA A 92 -0.54 6.99 -6.06
CA ALA A 92 -1.68 6.33 -5.45
C ALA A 92 -1.79 4.89 -5.96
N VAL A 93 -2.02 3.93 -5.06
CA VAL A 93 -2.17 2.51 -5.38
C VAL A 93 -3.45 1.97 -4.75
N SER A 94 -4.28 1.27 -5.53
CA SER A 94 -5.46 0.57 -5.01
C SER A 94 -5.04 -0.57 -4.08
N SER A 95 -5.68 -0.68 -2.90
CA SER A 95 -5.42 -1.79 -1.97
C SER A 95 -5.77 -3.15 -2.60
N LEU A 96 -6.87 -3.23 -3.36
CA LEU A 96 -7.30 -4.46 -4.01
C LEU A 96 -6.39 -4.85 -5.18
N GLU A 97 -5.89 -3.87 -5.92
CA GLU A 97 -4.92 -4.10 -6.98
C GLU A 97 -3.58 -4.60 -6.40
N ALA A 98 -3.07 -3.95 -5.36
CA ALA A 98 -1.86 -4.39 -4.66
C ALA A 98 -1.96 -5.84 -4.17
N MET A 99 -3.15 -6.26 -3.67
CA MET A 99 -3.41 -7.66 -3.30
C MET A 99 -3.31 -8.61 -4.50
N ALA A 100 -3.78 -8.21 -5.70
CA ALA A 100 -3.73 -9.03 -6.89
C ALA A 100 -2.29 -9.33 -7.31
N TYR A 101 -1.35 -8.41 -7.11
CA TYR A 101 0.07 -8.59 -7.44
C TYR A 101 0.78 -9.72 -6.69
N HIS A 102 0.15 -10.33 -5.68
CA HIS A 102 0.67 -11.56 -5.07
C HIS A 102 0.54 -12.79 -5.99
N TYR A 103 -0.32 -12.73 -7.03
CA TYR A 103 -0.64 -13.86 -7.90
C TYR A 103 -0.58 -13.48 -9.39
N PRO A 104 0.57 -13.03 -9.92
CA PRO A 104 0.69 -12.61 -11.32
C PRO A 104 0.80 -13.83 -12.26
N VAL A 105 -0.29 -14.59 -12.38
CA VAL A 105 -0.34 -15.82 -13.20
C VAL A 105 -1.16 -15.55 -14.44
N PRO A 106 -0.59 -15.70 -15.68
CA PRO A 106 -1.32 -15.50 -16.93
C PRO A 106 -2.53 -16.42 -17.05
N GLY A 107 -3.66 -15.87 -17.52
CA GLY A 107 -4.90 -16.61 -17.73
C GLY A 107 -5.67 -16.96 -16.46
N VAL A 108 -5.24 -16.44 -15.30
CA VAL A 108 -5.93 -16.62 -14.03
C VAL A 108 -6.61 -15.32 -13.63
N TYR A 109 -7.88 -15.41 -13.26
CA TYR A 109 -8.60 -14.32 -12.63
C TYR A 109 -8.31 -14.27 -11.13
N VAL A 110 -7.89 -13.12 -10.64
CA VAL A 110 -7.64 -12.85 -9.22
C VAL A 110 -8.78 -12.01 -8.68
N ALA A 111 -9.55 -12.56 -7.74
CA ALA A 111 -10.58 -11.85 -6.99
C ALA A 111 -9.96 -11.30 -5.70
N SER A 112 -9.77 -10.00 -5.63
CA SER A 112 -9.36 -9.32 -4.40
C SER A 112 -10.58 -8.93 -3.57
N VAL A 113 -10.56 -9.28 -2.29
CA VAL A 113 -11.69 -9.07 -1.37
C VAL A 113 -11.19 -8.50 -0.05
N LEU A 114 -11.83 -7.43 0.43
CA LEU A 114 -11.57 -6.83 1.74
C LEU A 114 -12.88 -6.61 2.50
N ASP A 115 -12.86 -6.82 3.80
CA ASP A 115 -13.99 -6.54 4.68
C ASP A 115 -14.36 -5.04 4.62
N ALA A 116 -15.62 -4.77 4.25
CA ALA A 116 -16.21 -3.43 4.23
C ALA A 116 -17.10 -3.16 5.44
N GLN A 117 -17.10 -4.07 6.43
CA GLN A 117 -17.94 -4.08 7.63
C GLN A 117 -19.44 -4.27 7.34
N LYS A 118 -20.23 -4.53 8.38
CA LYS A 118 -21.70 -4.69 8.32
C LYS A 118 -22.15 -5.74 7.29
N SER A 119 -21.47 -6.89 7.24
CA SER A 119 -21.72 -7.98 6.28
C SER A 119 -21.52 -7.57 4.81
N ASN A 120 -20.67 -6.58 4.55
CA ASN A 120 -20.27 -6.18 3.21
C ASN A 120 -18.80 -6.45 2.95
N ALA A 121 -18.44 -6.62 1.68
CA ALA A 121 -17.05 -6.68 1.24
C ALA A 121 -16.78 -5.75 0.07
N TYR A 122 -15.60 -5.16 0.05
CA TYR A 122 -15.05 -4.59 -1.16
C TYR A 122 -14.53 -5.72 -2.06
N PHE A 123 -14.85 -5.65 -3.33
CA PHE A 123 -14.50 -6.66 -4.32
C PHE A 123 -13.98 -5.99 -5.59
N ALA A 124 -12.96 -6.58 -6.19
CA ALA A 124 -12.52 -6.28 -7.55
C ALA A 124 -11.97 -7.54 -8.21
N LEU A 125 -12.05 -7.61 -9.54
CA LEU A 125 -11.57 -8.75 -10.32
C LEU A 125 -10.49 -8.28 -11.30
N TYR A 126 -9.36 -8.96 -11.30
CA TYR A 126 -8.19 -8.66 -12.11
C TYR A 126 -7.75 -9.86 -12.94
N GLU A 127 -7.11 -9.62 -14.07
CA GLU A 127 -6.46 -10.63 -14.90
C GLU A 127 -5.05 -10.15 -15.25
N TRP A 128 -4.06 -11.03 -15.06
CA TRP A 128 -2.67 -10.74 -15.42
C TRP A 128 -2.46 -10.86 -16.92
N ASN A 129 -2.03 -9.78 -17.61
CA ASN A 129 -1.78 -9.74 -19.05
C ASN A 129 -0.33 -10.08 -19.45
N GLY A 130 0.51 -10.49 -18.49
CA GLY A 130 1.93 -10.80 -18.68
C GLY A 130 2.88 -9.66 -18.27
N LYS A 131 2.34 -8.47 -18.01
CA LYS A 131 3.11 -7.28 -17.60
C LYS A 131 2.46 -6.57 -16.42
N ASP A 132 1.13 -6.48 -16.44
CA ASP A 132 0.33 -5.69 -15.51
C ASP A 132 -1.02 -6.35 -15.27
N PHE A 133 -1.79 -5.88 -14.29
CA PHE A 133 -3.14 -6.34 -14.06
C PHE A 133 -4.16 -5.48 -14.82
N ASP A 134 -5.01 -6.15 -15.62
CA ASP A 134 -6.20 -5.55 -16.21
C ASP A 134 -7.36 -5.69 -15.23
N GLU A 135 -7.99 -4.58 -14.82
CA GLU A 135 -9.19 -4.60 -14.00
C GLU A 135 -10.39 -5.07 -14.85
N LYS A 136 -10.91 -6.28 -14.59
CA LYS A 136 -12.05 -6.87 -15.30
C LYS A 136 -13.40 -6.52 -14.68
N LYS A 137 -13.41 -6.27 -13.38
CA LYS A 137 -14.55 -5.70 -12.67
C LYS A 137 -14.06 -4.67 -11.70
N GLN A 138 -14.58 -3.45 -11.86
CA GLN A 138 -14.26 -2.31 -11.00
C GLN A 138 -14.61 -2.59 -9.54
N THR A 139 -13.88 -1.95 -8.66
CA THR A 139 -14.13 -2.01 -7.22
C THR A 139 -15.59 -1.72 -6.92
N CYS A 140 -16.26 -2.64 -6.26
CA CYS A 140 -17.64 -2.51 -5.80
C CYS A 140 -17.79 -3.04 -4.38
N VAL A 141 -18.90 -2.68 -3.75
CA VAL A 141 -19.32 -3.27 -2.47
C VAL A 141 -20.31 -4.39 -2.77
N MET A 142 -20.12 -5.52 -2.12
CA MET A 142 -20.98 -6.70 -2.21
C MET A 142 -21.50 -7.06 -0.82
N ASP A 143 -22.77 -7.46 -0.73
CA ASP A 143 -23.34 -8.06 0.47
C ASP A 143 -22.92 -9.53 0.56
N PHE A 144 -22.67 -10.00 1.79
CA PHE A 144 -22.43 -11.41 2.13
C PHE A 144 -23.59 -12.03 2.83
#